data_c33e596151c4173a0153c62e6786811d
#
_entry.id   c33e596151c4173a0153c62e6786811d
#
_cell.length_a   1.000
_cell.length_b   1.000
_cell.length_c   1.000
_cell.angle_alpha   90.00
_cell.angle_beta   90.00
_cell.angle_gamma   90.00
#
_symmetry.space_group_name_H-M   'P 1'
#
loop_
_entity.id
_entity.type
_entity.pdbx_description
1 polymer ?
#
loop_
_entity_poly.entity_id
_entity_poly.type
_entity_poly.pdbx_seq_one_letter_code
_entity_poly.pdbx_strand_id
1 'polypeptide(L)'
;MAKEKFERTKPHVNIGTIGHVDHGKTTLTAAITLHQSAHGMAEVRSFDSIDNAPEERERGITIQTAHVEYETENRHYAHVDCPGHADYIKNMITGAAQMDGAILVVSAADGPMPQTREHVLLARQVNVPSVVVFMNKTDQVDDPELLELVEMELRDLLNEYEFPGDDTPIVKGSALNALSNPGDDAANKCVVELMDACDSFIPEPKRDIDKPFLMPVDDVFSITGRGTVGTGRIERGIVKVGDEIEIIGMGDQKKTTVTGVEMFRKLLDEGRAGDNAGMLLRGVDKGELKRGQVLAVPGSITPHTKFKSNVYILKKEEGGRHTPFFNGYRPQFYFRTTDVTGVVTLPSGTEMVMPGDNVEFEVELITPIAMDKELRFAIREGGHTVGAGVVTDITE
;
A
#
# COMPACT_ATOMS: atom_id res chain seq x y z
N MET A 1 -10.18 21.66 -22.55
CA MET A 1 -9.53 22.54 -21.60
C MET A 1 -8.10 22.04 -21.39
N ALA A 2 -7.12 22.93 -21.25
CA ALA A 2 -5.76 22.52 -20.88
C ALA A 2 -5.81 21.92 -19.44
N LYS A 3 -5.12 20.80 -19.21
CA LYS A 3 -5.00 20.26 -17.85
C LYS A 3 -4.20 21.21 -16.99
N GLU A 4 -4.58 21.34 -15.73
CA GLU A 4 -3.83 22.09 -14.73
C GLU A 4 -2.46 21.48 -14.50
N LYS A 5 -1.50 22.32 -14.11
CA LYS A 5 -0.17 21.89 -13.72
C LYS A 5 -0.13 21.70 -12.21
N PHE A 6 0.46 20.60 -11.75
CA PHE A 6 0.66 20.35 -10.34
C PHE A 6 1.80 21.24 -9.81
N GLU A 7 1.54 21.99 -8.75
CA GLU A 7 2.53 22.82 -8.06
C GLU A 7 2.90 22.17 -6.73
N ARG A 8 4.20 21.95 -6.49
CA ARG A 8 4.72 21.35 -5.26
C ARG A 8 4.94 22.45 -4.20
N THR A 9 3.88 22.80 -3.49
CA THR A 9 3.91 23.85 -2.46
C THR A 9 4.14 23.30 -1.05
N LYS A 10 3.84 22.02 -0.82
CA LYS A 10 3.92 21.34 0.47
C LYS A 10 4.66 19.99 0.36
N PRO A 11 5.23 19.47 1.47
CA PRO A 11 5.73 18.10 1.51
C PRO A 11 4.66 17.10 1.12
N HIS A 12 5.01 16.14 0.26
CA HIS A 12 4.11 15.10 -0.22
C HIS A 12 4.27 13.82 0.59
N VAL A 13 3.16 13.30 1.15
CA VAL A 13 3.11 12.10 1.98
C VAL A 13 2.04 11.15 1.44
N ASN A 14 2.39 9.90 1.25
CA ASN A 14 1.45 8.84 0.90
C ASN A 14 0.94 8.18 2.18
N ILE A 15 -0.36 8.26 2.43
CA ILE A 15 -0.99 7.52 3.52
C ILE A 15 -2.10 6.63 2.99
N GLY A 16 -2.66 5.79 3.84
CA GLY A 16 -3.84 5.03 3.45
C GLY A 16 -4.55 4.41 4.63
N THR A 17 -5.79 4.01 4.41
CA THR A 17 -6.62 3.32 5.38
C THR A 17 -6.43 1.82 5.27
N ILE A 18 -6.15 1.18 6.41
CA ILE A 18 -6.06 -0.27 6.59
C ILE A 18 -6.97 -0.71 7.74
N GLY A 19 -7.32 -1.98 7.82
CA GLY A 19 -8.16 -2.53 8.88
C GLY A 19 -9.25 -3.47 8.34
N HIS A 20 -10.02 -4.05 9.24
CA HIS A 20 -11.02 -5.07 8.93
C HIS A 20 -12.12 -4.55 7.98
N VAL A 21 -12.80 -5.48 7.27
CA VAL A 21 -14.02 -5.16 6.51
C VAL A 21 -15.07 -4.56 7.46
N ASP A 22 -15.89 -3.66 6.95
CA ASP A 22 -16.97 -2.97 7.69
C ASP A 22 -16.54 -2.10 8.88
N HIS A 23 -15.24 -1.92 9.15
CA HIS A 23 -14.76 -0.97 10.17
C HIS A 23 -14.86 0.50 9.74
N GLY A 24 -15.24 0.79 8.47
CA GLY A 24 -15.57 2.14 7.99
C GLY A 24 -14.39 2.90 7.38
N LYS A 25 -13.43 2.20 6.75
CA LYS A 25 -12.28 2.81 6.06
C LYS A 25 -12.70 3.80 4.98
N THR A 26 -13.51 3.34 4.02
CA THR A 26 -14.01 4.18 2.91
C THR A 26 -14.91 5.31 3.41
N THR A 27 -15.70 5.08 4.46
CA THR A 27 -16.51 6.13 5.12
C THR A 27 -15.60 7.20 5.72
N LEU A 28 -14.50 6.82 6.37
CA LEU A 28 -13.52 7.76 6.92
C LEU A 28 -12.82 8.54 5.81
N THR A 29 -12.40 7.88 4.74
CA THR A 29 -11.78 8.51 3.56
C THR A 29 -12.72 9.55 2.94
N ALA A 30 -14.01 9.22 2.81
CA ALA A 30 -15.03 10.16 2.34
C ALA A 30 -15.23 11.34 3.31
N ALA A 31 -15.25 11.11 4.62
CA ALA A 31 -15.37 12.16 5.64
C ALA A 31 -14.18 13.13 5.61
N ILE A 32 -12.95 12.61 5.48
CA ILE A 32 -11.73 13.42 5.37
C ILE A 32 -11.80 14.30 4.11
N THR A 33 -12.10 13.73 2.93
CA THR A 33 -12.15 14.50 1.68
C THR A 33 -13.26 15.54 1.71
N LEU A 34 -14.40 15.26 2.32
CA LEU A 34 -15.50 16.21 2.46
C LEU A 34 -15.13 17.37 3.39
N HIS A 35 -14.53 17.07 4.55
CA HIS A 35 -14.08 18.08 5.49
C HIS A 35 -13.01 18.99 4.87
N GLN A 36 -11.99 18.43 4.24
CA GLN A 36 -10.91 19.20 3.60
C GLN A 36 -11.42 20.00 2.40
N SER A 37 -12.41 19.52 1.67
CA SER A 37 -13.01 20.28 0.57
C SER A 37 -13.77 21.52 1.04
N ALA A 38 -14.39 21.47 2.21
CA ALA A 38 -15.04 22.66 2.81
C ALA A 38 -14.03 23.78 3.11
N HIS A 39 -12.76 23.44 3.28
CA HIS A 39 -11.66 24.38 3.47
C HIS A 39 -10.88 24.69 2.18
N GLY A 40 -11.35 24.20 1.01
CA GLY A 40 -10.67 24.38 -0.28
C GLY A 40 -9.38 23.56 -0.45
N MET A 41 -9.19 22.52 0.37
CA MET A 41 -7.99 21.68 0.44
C MET A 41 -8.18 20.27 -0.19
N ALA A 42 -9.32 20.01 -0.81
CA ALA A 42 -9.60 18.76 -1.53
C ALA A 42 -10.69 18.94 -2.59
N GLU A 43 -10.75 18.00 -3.55
CA GLU A 43 -11.98 17.77 -4.31
C GLU A 43 -12.89 16.83 -3.54
N VAL A 44 -14.20 17.12 -3.51
CA VAL A 44 -15.18 16.23 -2.86
C VAL A 44 -15.18 14.87 -3.53
N ARG A 45 -14.98 13.83 -2.75
CA ARG A 45 -15.14 12.43 -3.16
C ARG A 45 -16.26 11.80 -2.34
N SER A 46 -17.38 11.49 -2.98
CA SER A 46 -18.44 10.73 -2.32
C SER A 46 -18.03 9.27 -2.14
N PHE A 47 -18.64 8.58 -1.19
CA PHE A 47 -18.46 7.15 -0.97
C PHE A 47 -18.57 6.36 -2.29
N ASP A 48 -19.63 6.58 -3.07
CA ASP A 48 -19.86 5.93 -4.36
C ASP A 48 -18.82 6.28 -5.45
N SER A 49 -18.05 7.35 -5.27
CA SER A 49 -16.98 7.74 -6.20
C SER A 49 -15.63 7.15 -5.82
N ILE A 50 -15.48 6.71 -4.56
CA ILE A 50 -14.33 5.98 -4.05
C ILE A 50 -14.50 4.51 -4.42
N ASP A 51 -15.58 3.85 -3.97
CA ASP A 51 -15.96 2.49 -4.37
C ASP A 51 -16.74 2.55 -5.71
N ASN A 52 -16.01 2.56 -6.81
CA ASN A 52 -16.56 2.90 -8.12
C ASN A 52 -16.97 1.68 -8.95
N ALA A 53 -16.43 0.49 -8.68
CA ALA A 53 -16.76 -0.71 -9.44
C ALA A 53 -18.20 -1.19 -9.14
N PRO A 54 -18.92 -1.70 -10.16
CA PRO A 54 -20.28 -2.23 -9.95
C PRO A 54 -20.35 -3.30 -8.85
N GLU A 55 -19.34 -4.17 -8.78
CA GLU A 55 -19.25 -5.23 -7.76
C GLU A 55 -19.00 -4.68 -6.35
N GLU A 56 -18.25 -3.58 -6.22
CA GLU A 56 -18.03 -2.89 -4.94
C GLU A 56 -19.34 -2.34 -4.38
N ARG A 57 -20.13 -1.69 -5.25
CA ARG A 57 -21.44 -1.14 -4.88
C ARG A 57 -22.46 -2.22 -4.52
N GLU A 58 -22.47 -3.33 -5.27
CA GLU A 58 -23.41 -4.44 -5.02
C GLU A 58 -23.09 -5.15 -3.71
N ARG A 59 -21.81 -5.32 -3.39
CA ARG A 59 -21.36 -6.03 -2.18
C ARG A 59 -21.15 -5.12 -0.96
N GLY A 60 -21.07 -3.80 -1.16
CA GLY A 60 -20.77 -2.83 -0.11
C GLY A 60 -19.35 -2.95 0.45
N ILE A 61 -18.41 -3.48 -0.32
CA ILE A 61 -17.01 -3.69 0.10
C ILE A 61 -16.04 -3.16 -0.94
N THR A 62 -14.92 -2.58 -0.50
CA THR A 62 -13.84 -2.15 -1.38
C THR A 62 -13.08 -3.36 -1.92
N ILE A 63 -12.92 -3.45 -3.23
CA ILE A 63 -12.21 -4.52 -3.94
C ILE A 63 -10.86 -4.03 -4.45
N GLN A 64 -10.84 -2.86 -5.10
CA GLN A 64 -9.65 -2.23 -5.63
C GLN A 64 -9.19 -1.09 -4.74
N THR A 65 -7.91 -0.79 -4.75
CA THR A 65 -7.39 0.40 -4.08
C THR A 65 -7.89 1.66 -4.78
N ALA A 66 -8.48 2.58 -4.04
CA ALA A 66 -8.85 3.89 -4.54
C ALA A 66 -7.83 4.93 -4.10
N HIS A 67 -7.51 5.88 -4.98
CA HIS A 67 -6.58 6.96 -4.68
C HIS A 67 -7.34 8.29 -4.66
N VAL A 68 -7.21 9.01 -3.55
CA VAL A 68 -7.74 10.36 -3.40
C VAL A 68 -6.62 11.31 -2.96
N GLU A 69 -6.76 12.61 -3.28
CA GLU A 69 -5.82 13.64 -2.84
C GLU A 69 -6.53 14.66 -1.95
N TYR A 70 -5.82 15.15 -0.96
CA TYR A 70 -6.20 16.27 -0.13
C TYR A 70 -4.98 16.92 0.53
N GLU A 71 -5.18 18.09 1.09
CA GLU A 71 -4.14 18.82 1.81
C GLU A 71 -4.57 19.10 3.25
N THR A 72 -3.59 19.31 4.10
CA THR A 72 -3.70 20.05 5.35
C THR A 72 -2.98 21.39 5.20
N GLU A 73 -2.90 22.19 6.25
CA GLU A 73 -2.07 23.38 6.22
C GLU A 73 -0.59 23.06 5.96
N ASN A 74 -0.12 21.89 6.43
CA ASN A 74 1.28 21.52 6.47
C ASN A 74 1.71 20.59 5.32
N ARG A 75 0.80 19.75 4.80
CA ARG A 75 1.15 18.64 3.90
C ARG A 75 0.15 18.45 2.77
N HIS A 76 0.64 17.87 1.69
CA HIS A 76 -0.17 17.30 0.61
C HIS A 76 -0.19 15.78 0.75
N TYR A 77 -1.38 15.20 0.81
CA TYR A 77 -1.58 13.76 0.99
C TYR A 77 -2.12 13.09 -0.27
N ALA A 78 -1.44 12.02 -0.70
CA ALA A 78 -2.04 10.99 -1.53
C ALA A 78 -2.55 9.88 -0.61
N HIS A 79 -3.84 9.64 -0.62
CA HIS A 79 -4.49 8.66 0.25
C HIS A 79 -4.95 7.44 -0.55
N VAL A 80 -4.52 6.27 -0.12
CA VAL A 80 -4.88 4.97 -0.69
C VAL A 80 -5.93 4.31 0.21
N ASP A 81 -7.16 4.21 -0.26
CA ASP A 81 -8.18 3.41 0.44
C ASP A 81 -8.01 1.93 0.09
N CYS A 82 -7.68 1.11 1.09
CA CYS A 82 -7.37 -0.30 0.90
C CYS A 82 -8.58 -1.18 1.19
N PRO A 83 -8.75 -2.29 0.42
CA PRO A 83 -9.77 -3.28 0.73
C PRO A 83 -9.53 -3.90 2.10
N GLY A 84 -10.63 -4.24 2.80
CA GLY A 84 -10.60 -4.88 4.12
C GLY A 84 -10.79 -6.39 4.08
N HIS A 85 -11.33 -6.93 2.99
CA HIS A 85 -11.69 -8.34 2.89
C HIS A 85 -10.50 -9.22 2.51
N ALA A 86 -10.40 -10.40 3.12
CA ALA A 86 -9.28 -11.34 2.93
C ALA A 86 -9.05 -11.75 1.46
N ASP A 87 -10.11 -11.85 0.65
CA ASP A 87 -10.00 -12.20 -0.77
C ASP A 87 -9.22 -11.18 -1.59
N TYR A 88 -9.15 -9.91 -1.13
CA TYR A 88 -8.51 -8.78 -1.83
C TYR A 88 -7.21 -8.34 -1.20
N ILE A 89 -6.62 -9.16 -0.34
CA ILE A 89 -5.37 -8.88 0.36
C ILE A 89 -4.21 -8.51 -0.58
N LYS A 90 -4.20 -9.03 -1.82
CA LYS A 90 -3.24 -8.64 -2.86
C LYS A 90 -3.27 -7.14 -3.13
N ASN A 91 -4.45 -6.57 -3.24
CA ASN A 91 -4.63 -5.16 -3.50
C ASN A 91 -4.27 -4.34 -2.25
N MET A 92 -4.57 -4.87 -1.06
CA MET A 92 -4.13 -4.29 0.22
C MET A 92 -2.60 -4.23 0.32
N ILE A 93 -1.88 -5.32 0.02
CA ILE A 93 -0.41 -5.35 0.03
C ILE A 93 0.16 -4.33 -0.95
N THR A 94 -0.39 -4.28 -2.18
CA THR A 94 0.05 -3.33 -3.19
C THR A 94 -0.19 -1.88 -2.76
N GLY A 95 -1.33 -1.60 -2.14
CA GLY A 95 -1.65 -0.29 -1.60
C GLY A 95 -0.72 0.07 -0.43
N ALA A 96 -0.56 -0.84 0.53
CA ALA A 96 0.28 -0.62 1.71
C ALA A 96 1.76 -0.39 1.34
N ALA A 97 2.29 -1.06 0.32
CA ALA A 97 3.64 -0.84 -0.17
C ALA A 97 3.88 0.58 -0.72
N GLN A 98 2.82 1.31 -1.02
CA GLN A 98 2.91 2.70 -1.49
C GLN A 98 2.87 3.73 -0.34
N MET A 99 2.60 3.33 0.91
CA MET A 99 2.37 4.23 2.03
C MET A 99 3.65 4.65 2.73
N ASP A 100 3.69 5.89 3.16
CA ASP A 100 4.69 6.47 4.07
C ASP A 100 4.17 6.45 5.52
N GLY A 101 2.89 6.19 5.70
CA GLY A 101 2.20 5.99 6.98
C GLY A 101 0.82 5.41 6.73
N ALA A 102 0.24 4.75 7.73
CA ALA A 102 -1.10 4.17 7.61
C ALA A 102 -2.04 4.69 8.70
N ILE A 103 -3.33 4.75 8.38
CA ILE A 103 -4.41 4.94 9.34
C ILE A 103 -5.06 3.58 9.57
N LEU A 104 -4.88 3.00 10.74
CA LEU A 104 -5.53 1.77 11.15
C LEU A 104 -6.94 2.10 11.66
N VAL A 105 -7.95 1.66 10.92
CA VAL A 105 -9.35 1.91 11.27
C VAL A 105 -9.92 0.68 11.98
N VAL A 106 -10.37 0.86 13.22
CA VAL A 106 -10.94 -0.21 14.05
C VAL A 106 -12.28 0.24 14.64
N SER A 107 -13.29 -0.60 14.51
CA SER A 107 -14.59 -0.37 15.15
C SER A 107 -14.46 -0.48 16.66
N ALA A 108 -14.93 0.52 17.40
CA ALA A 108 -14.95 0.51 18.87
C ALA A 108 -15.86 -0.59 19.44
N ALA A 109 -16.90 -0.98 18.68
CA ALA A 109 -17.82 -2.02 19.09
C ALA A 109 -17.27 -3.45 18.91
N ASP A 110 -16.41 -3.65 17.88
CA ASP A 110 -15.92 -4.98 17.53
C ASP A 110 -14.49 -5.23 18.02
N GLY A 111 -13.71 -4.17 18.26
CA GLY A 111 -12.28 -4.26 18.62
C GLY A 111 -11.39 -4.78 17.46
N PRO A 112 -10.14 -5.19 17.76
CA PRO A 112 -9.23 -5.75 16.78
C PRO A 112 -9.70 -7.13 16.28
N MET A 113 -10.08 -7.21 15.01
CA MET A 113 -10.54 -8.42 14.34
C MET A 113 -9.37 -9.14 13.62
N PRO A 114 -9.53 -10.40 13.16
CA PRO A 114 -8.44 -11.15 12.53
C PRO A 114 -7.75 -10.41 11.37
N GLN A 115 -8.52 -9.76 10.49
CA GLN A 115 -7.94 -8.99 9.38
C GLN A 115 -7.25 -7.70 9.86
N THR A 116 -7.63 -7.14 11.01
CA THR A 116 -6.90 -6.03 11.63
C THR A 116 -5.46 -6.45 11.95
N ARG A 117 -5.29 -7.64 12.57
CA ARG A 117 -3.99 -8.22 12.88
C ARG A 117 -3.18 -8.50 11.60
N GLU A 118 -3.80 -9.12 10.60
CA GLU A 118 -3.15 -9.40 9.30
C GLU A 118 -2.71 -8.10 8.62
N HIS A 119 -3.51 -7.04 8.64
CA HIS A 119 -3.16 -5.76 8.01
C HIS A 119 -2.01 -5.05 8.72
N VAL A 120 -1.95 -5.07 10.05
CA VAL A 120 -0.82 -4.51 10.82
C VAL A 120 0.47 -5.28 10.51
N LEU A 121 0.41 -6.62 10.50
CA LEU A 121 1.53 -7.47 10.13
C LEU A 121 2.02 -7.15 8.71
N LEU A 122 1.12 -7.08 7.73
CA LEU A 122 1.47 -6.79 6.34
C LEU A 122 2.04 -5.39 6.17
N ALA A 123 1.46 -4.39 6.83
CA ALA A 123 2.00 -3.02 6.83
C ALA A 123 3.45 -3.00 7.35
N ARG A 124 3.74 -3.76 8.42
CA ARG A 124 5.11 -3.91 8.93
C ARG A 124 6.04 -4.57 7.91
N GLN A 125 5.56 -5.62 7.23
CA GLN A 125 6.34 -6.37 6.23
C GLN A 125 6.69 -5.53 5.00
N VAL A 126 5.74 -4.73 4.50
CA VAL A 126 6.00 -3.81 3.38
C VAL A 126 6.68 -2.51 3.81
N ASN A 127 7.11 -2.44 5.07
CA ASN A 127 7.90 -1.36 5.64
C ASN A 127 7.16 -0.01 5.74
N VAL A 128 5.88 -0.03 6.08
CA VAL A 128 5.16 1.19 6.51
C VAL A 128 5.79 1.67 7.81
N PRO A 129 6.36 2.89 7.85
CA PRO A 129 7.17 3.30 9.01
C PRO A 129 6.36 3.71 10.22
N SER A 130 5.13 4.18 10.03
CA SER A 130 4.27 4.71 11.11
C SER A 130 2.81 4.38 10.89
N VAL A 131 2.11 4.17 12.00
CA VAL A 131 0.65 3.93 12.02
C VAL A 131 0.01 4.90 12.99
N VAL A 132 -1.11 5.51 12.59
CA VAL A 132 -2.03 6.27 13.44
C VAL A 132 -3.33 5.47 13.52
N VAL A 133 -3.98 5.44 14.68
CA VAL A 133 -5.21 4.67 14.85
C VAL A 133 -6.43 5.60 14.85
N PHE A 134 -7.45 5.19 14.11
CA PHE A 134 -8.79 5.77 14.21
C PHE A 134 -9.76 4.74 14.77
N MET A 135 -10.14 4.91 16.04
CA MET A 135 -11.16 4.11 16.71
C MET A 135 -12.53 4.63 16.30
N ASN A 136 -13.12 3.97 15.31
CA ASN A 136 -14.36 4.38 14.65
C ASN A 136 -15.60 3.83 15.35
N LYS A 137 -16.79 4.35 14.99
CA LYS A 137 -18.11 3.92 15.50
C LYS A 137 -18.28 4.08 17.01
N THR A 138 -17.65 5.08 17.61
CA THR A 138 -17.78 5.35 19.06
C THR A 138 -19.20 5.74 19.46
N ASP A 139 -20.00 6.18 18.50
CA ASP A 139 -21.45 6.43 18.66
C ASP A 139 -22.29 5.17 18.93
N GLN A 140 -21.73 3.97 18.73
CA GLN A 140 -22.37 2.68 19.00
C GLN A 140 -21.98 2.09 20.37
N VAL A 141 -21.12 2.77 21.13
CA VAL A 141 -20.59 2.27 22.41
C VAL A 141 -20.90 3.28 23.51
N ASP A 142 -21.80 2.92 24.41
CA ASP A 142 -22.18 3.77 25.55
C ASP A 142 -21.27 3.59 26.77
N ASP A 143 -20.49 2.49 26.82
CA ASP A 143 -19.63 2.15 27.95
C ASP A 143 -18.21 2.68 27.73
N PRO A 144 -17.74 3.66 28.53
CA PRO A 144 -16.37 4.16 28.44
C PRO A 144 -15.30 3.11 28.77
N GLU A 145 -15.60 2.12 29.63
CA GLU A 145 -14.63 1.07 30.00
C GLU A 145 -14.32 0.16 28.80
N LEU A 146 -15.33 -0.05 27.93
CA LEU A 146 -15.13 -0.81 26.70
C LEU A 146 -14.19 -0.08 25.73
N LEU A 147 -14.31 1.26 25.62
CA LEU A 147 -13.41 2.06 24.79
C LEU A 147 -11.97 2.01 25.29
N GLU A 148 -11.76 2.02 26.60
CA GLU A 148 -10.44 1.88 27.22
C GLU A 148 -9.84 0.49 26.98
N LEU A 149 -10.67 -0.56 27.06
CA LEU A 149 -10.25 -1.93 26.80
C LEU A 149 -9.80 -2.10 25.34
N VAL A 150 -10.60 -1.62 24.38
CA VAL A 150 -10.24 -1.68 22.95
C VAL A 150 -8.97 -0.88 22.66
N GLU A 151 -8.79 0.28 23.31
CA GLU A 151 -7.55 1.05 23.18
C GLU A 151 -6.33 0.27 23.68
N MET A 152 -6.45 -0.41 24.81
CA MET A 152 -5.37 -1.24 25.38
C MET A 152 -5.03 -2.41 24.43
N GLU A 153 -6.03 -3.12 23.91
CA GLU A 153 -5.83 -4.20 22.95
C GLU A 153 -5.14 -3.73 21.66
N LEU A 154 -5.46 -2.51 21.21
CA LEU A 154 -4.82 -1.90 20.04
C LEU A 154 -3.35 -1.57 20.29
N ARG A 155 -3.02 -1.04 21.47
CA ARG A 155 -1.62 -0.76 21.86
C ARG A 155 -0.81 -2.05 21.94
N ASP A 156 -1.37 -3.08 22.57
CA ASP A 156 -0.74 -4.40 22.67
C ASP A 156 -0.50 -5.01 21.28
N LEU A 157 -1.49 -4.93 20.40
CA LEU A 157 -1.37 -5.39 19.00
C LEU A 157 -0.26 -4.67 18.25
N LEU A 158 -0.18 -3.34 18.38
CA LEU A 158 0.86 -2.56 17.70
C LEU A 158 2.25 -2.90 18.23
N ASN A 159 2.40 -3.05 19.55
CA ASN A 159 3.65 -3.46 20.20
C ASN A 159 4.08 -4.88 19.77
N GLU A 160 3.13 -5.83 19.61
CA GLU A 160 3.38 -7.19 19.12
C GLU A 160 4.03 -7.18 17.73
N TYR A 161 3.61 -6.26 16.86
CA TYR A 161 4.14 -6.11 15.48
C TYR A 161 5.21 -5.01 15.36
N GLU A 162 5.87 -4.66 16.44
CA GLU A 162 7.00 -3.72 16.50
C GLU A 162 6.67 -2.29 16.02
N PHE A 163 5.43 -1.86 16.14
CA PHE A 163 5.06 -0.44 16.09
C PHE A 163 5.08 0.12 17.52
N PRO A 164 5.35 1.43 17.73
CA PRO A 164 5.41 2.03 19.07
C PRO A 164 3.99 2.22 19.64
N GLY A 165 3.34 1.11 20.05
CA GLY A 165 1.92 1.11 20.44
C GLY A 165 1.59 2.09 21.57
N ASP A 166 2.52 2.28 22.53
CA ASP A 166 2.33 3.20 23.65
C ASP A 166 2.33 4.66 23.20
N ASP A 167 3.14 5.02 22.20
CA ASP A 167 3.27 6.38 21.67
C ASP A 167 2.34 6.66 20.50
N THR A 168 1.73 5.62 19.91
CA THR A 168 0.84 5.76 18.74
C THR A 168 -0.41 6.55 19.08
N PRO A 169 -0.71 7.64 18.35
CA PRO A 169 -1.95 8.38 18.51
C PRO A 169 -3.18 7.50 18.20
N ILE A 170 -4.15 7.49 19.11
CA ILE A 170 -5.44 6.82 18.92
C ILE A 170 -6.54 7.88 19.00
N VAL A 171 -7.11 8.22 17.86
CA VAL A 171 -8.22 9.18 17.74
C VAL A 171 -9.53 8.42 17.79
N LYS A 172 -10.47 8.90 18.62
CA LYS A 172 -11.78 8.30 18.82
C LYS A 172 -12.86 9.12 18.14
N GLY A 173 -13.76 8.47 17.38
CA GLY A 173 -14.83 9.21 16.71
C GLY A 173 -15.80 8.36 15.90
N SER A 174 -16.69 9.01 15.18
CA SER A 174 -17.61 8.40 14.23
C SER A 174 -17.44 9.04 12.85
N ALA A 175 -16.84 8.30 11.93
CA ALA A 175 -16.67 8.73 10.55
C ALA A 175 -18.02 8.98 9.86
N LEU A 176 -19.04 8.16 10.19
CA LEU A 176 -20.38 8.32 9.64
C LEU A 176 -21.05 9.61 10.14
N ASN A 177 -20.89 9.94 11.42
CA ASN A 177 -21.42 11.18 11.97
C ASN A 177 -20.75 12.41 11.34
N ALA A 178 -19.43 12.39 11.19
CA ALA A 178 -18.68 13.46 10.51
C ALA A 178 -19.12 13.61 9.04
N LEU A 179 -19.25 12.51 8.31
CA LEU A 179 -19.70 12.50 6.91
C LEU A 179 -21.12 13.05 6.75
N SER A 180 -22.02 12.71 7.70
CA SER A 180 -23.44 13.11 7.65
C SER A 180 -23.68 14.56 8.08
N ASN A 181 -22.75 15.17 8.82
CA ASN A 181 -22.85 16.52 9.40
C ASN A 181 -21.61 17.38 9.06
N PRO A 182 -21.34 17.66 7.77
CA PRO A 182 -20.09 18.32 7.34
C PRO A 182 -19.93 19.77 7.85
N GLY A 183 -21.01 20.41 8.31
CA GLY A 183 -20.99 21.76 8.87
C GLY A 183 -21.00 21.81 10.41
N ASP A 184 -20.94 20.68 11.09
CA ASP A 184 -20.92 20.60 12.54
C ASP A 184 -19.48 20.37 13.04
N ASP A 185 -18.90 21.37 13.69
CA ASP A 185 -17.55 21.33 14.24
C ASP A 185 -17.38 20.18 15.26
N ALA A 186 -18.41 19.87 16.05
CA ALA A 186 -18.36 18.81 17.04
C ALA A 186 -18.31 17.43 16.37
N ALA A 187 -19.10 17.21 15.32
CA ALA A 187 -19.07 15.98 14.54
C ALA A 187 -17.75 15.79 13.77
N ASN A 188 -17.15 16.88 13.29
CA ASN A 188 -15.92 16.87 12.52
C ASN A 188 -14.64 16.93 13.36
N LYS A 189 -14.73 17.15 14.67
CA LYS A 189 -13.58 17.25 15.57
C LYS A 189 -12.63 16.04 15.44
N CYS A 190 -13.16 14.83 15.35
CA CYS A 190 -12.35 13.63 15.20
C CYS A 190 -11.58 13.57 13.87
N VAL A 191 -12.09 14.17 12.80
CA VAL A 191 -11.38 14.27 11.52
C VAL A 191 -10.21 15.25 11.63
N VAL A 192 -10.44 16.41 12.27
CA VAL A 192 -9.38 17.40 12.54
C VAL A 192 -8.28 16.79 13.39
N GLU A 193 -8.63 16.18 14.53
CA GLU A 193 -7.67 15.50 15.41
C GLU A 193 -6.88 14.40 14.71
N LEU A 194 -7.53 13.64 13.81
CA LEU A 194 -6.84 12.62 13.01
C LEU A 194 -5.84 13.24 12.05
N MET A 195 -6.19 14.32 11.35
CA MET A 195 -5.27 14.98 10.44
C MET A 195 -4.09 15.63 11.18
N ASP A 196 -4.32 16.23 12.33
CA ASP A 196 -3.27 16.76 13.21
C ASP A 196 -2.33 15.64 13.71
N ALA A 197 -2.90 14.49 14.06
CA ALA A 197 -2.12 13.33 14.44
C ALA A 197 -1.28 12.79 13.27
N CYS A 198 -1.83 12.74 12.05
CA CYS A 198 -1.08 12.36 10.85
C CYS A 198 0.06 13.35 10.55
N ASP A 199 -0.22 14.65 10.64
CA ASP A 199 0.78 15.71 10.39
C ASP A 199 1.94 15.65 11.40
N SER A 200 1.64 15.36 12.66
CA SER A 200 2.64 15.38 13.74
C SER A 200 3.39 14.06 13.92
N PHE A 201 2.71 12.92 13.78
CA PHE A 201 3.27 11.62 14.13
C PHE A 201 3.91 10.88 12.94
N ILE A 202 3.34 11.01 11.73
CA ILE A 202 3.93 10.39 10.54
C ILE A 202 5.14 11.21 10.11
N PRO A 203 6.36 10.62 10.07
CA PRO A 203 7.55 11.38 9.70
C PRO A 203 7.52 11.80 8.24
N GLU A 204 8.15 12.93 7.92
CA GLU A 204 8.37 13.30 6.52
C GLU A 204 9.28 12.26 5.86
N PRO A 205 8.83 11.65 4.75
CA PRO A 205 9.56 10.54 4.15
C PRO A 205 10.84 11.02 3.46
N LYS A 206 11.94 10.33 3.71
CA LYS A 206 13.18 10.52 2.94
C LYS A 206 13.00 9.94 1.55
N ARG A 207 13.24 10.73 0.52
CA ARG A 207 13.09 10.34 -0.88
C ARG A 207 14.46 10.09 -1.54
N ASP A 208 14.63 8.90 -2.11
CA ASP A 208 15.82 8.49 -2.85
C ASP A 208 15.85 9.12 -4.26
N ILE A 209 15.88 10.44 -4.35
CA ILE A 209 15.84 11.18 -5.63
C ILE A 209 17.12 11.07 -6.46
N ASP A 210 18.26 10.79 -5.81
CA ASP A 210 19.57 10.71 -6.45
C ASP A 210 19.86 9.32 -7.07
N LYS A 211 19.03 8.32 -6.79
CA LYS A 211 19.13 6.99 -7.40
C LYS A 211 18.53 6.97 -8.80
N PRO A 212 18.91 6.01 -9.67
CA PRO A 212 18.26 5.81 -10.95
C PRO A 212 16.76 5.60 -10.79
N PHE A 213 15.95 6.25 -11.64
CA PHE A 213 14.51 6.15 -11.62
C PHE A 213 14.02 4.70 -11.68
N LEU A 214 13.02 4.38 -10.84
CA LEU A 214 12.30 3.13 -10.84
C LEU A 214 10.87 3.35 -10.33
N MET A 215 9.89 2.82 -11.07
CA MET A 215 8.48 2.81 -10.72
C MET A 215 7.87 1.43 -10.99
N PRO A 216 7.41 0.69 -9.95
CA PRO A 216 6.59 -0.49 -10.14
C PRO A 216 5.23 -0.12 -10.76
N VAL A 217 4.77 -0.93 -11.72
CA VAL A 217 3.47 -0.73 -12.37
C VAL A 217 2.38 -1.41 -11.53
N ASP A 218 1.43 -0.65 -11.05
CA ASP A 218 0.27 -1.13 -10.28
C ASP A 218 -1.00 -1.30 -11.12
N ASP A 219 -1.17 -0.43 -12.13
CA ASP A 219 -2.28 -0.56 -13.08
C ASP A 219 -1.89 -0.03 -14.47
N VAL A 220 -2.68 -0.41 -15.50
CA VAL A 220 -2.42 -0.07 -16.89
C VAL A 220 -3.70 0.37 -17.60
N PHE A 221 -3.67 1.57 -18.13
CA PHE A 221 -4.78 2.18 -18.86
C PHE A 221 -4.41 2.47 -20.31
N SER A 222 -5.38 2.42 -21.20
CA SER A 222 -5.25 2.93 -22.55
C SER A 222 -6.05 4.20 -22.72
N ILE A 223 -5.42 5.25 -23.24
CA ILE A 223 -6.10 6.49 -23.61
C ILE A 223 -6.21 6.53 -25.13
N THR A 224 -7.44 6.51 -25.64
CA THR A 224 -7.71 6.55 -27.09
C THR A 224 -7.00 7.73 -27.74
N GLY A 225 -6.17 7.45 -28.75
CA GLY A 225 -5.42 8.47 -29.50
C GLY A 225 -4.19 9.05 -28.79
N ARG A 226 -3.87 8.59 -27.54
CA ARG A 226 -2.69 9.05 -26.80
C ARG A 226 -1.67 7.93 -26.48
N GLY A 227 -2.12 6.71 -26.24
CA GLY A 227 -1.27 5.56 -25.95
C GLY A 227 -1.58 4.88 -24.61
N THR A 228 -0.63 4.10 -24.12
CA THR A 228 -0.73 3.36 -22.87
C THR A 228 -0.15 4.18 -21.73
N VAL A 229 -0.86 4.16 -20.60
CA VAL A 229 -0.45 4.77 -19.33
C VAL A 229 -0.21 3.66 -18.32
N GLY A 230 0.98 3.61 -17.74
CA GLY A 230 1.27 2.83 -16.55
C GLY A 230 1.20 3.73 -15.32
N THR A 231 0.48 3.31 -14.30
CA THR A 231 0.44 4.00 -13.00
C THR A 231 1.24 3.27 -11.95
N GLY A 232 1.70 3.99 -10.95
CA GLY A 232 2.41 3.46 -9.81
C GLY A 232 3.02 4.55 -8.94
N ARG A 233 3.53 4.16 -7.78
CA ARG A 233 4.37 5.03 -6.97
C ARG A 233 5.80 4.97 -7.47
N ILE A 234 6.40 6.11 -7.69
CA ILE A 234 7.85 6.18 -8.00
C ILE A 234 8.62 5.78 -6.74
N GLU A 235 9.32 4.64 -6.81
CA GLU A 235 10.09 4.09 -5.70
C GLU A 235 11.35 4.90 -5.43
N ARG A 236 12.06 5.27 -6.50
CA ARG A 236 13.32 6.03 -6.44
C ARG A 236 13.56 6.85 -7.71
N GLY A 237 14.41 7.86 -7.60
CA GLY A 237 14.86 8.67 -8.71
C GLY A 237 13.89 9.74 -9.17
N ILE A 238 14.20 10.30 -10.33
CA ILE A 238 13.42 11.33 -11.03
C ILE A 238 13.26 10.89 -12.48
N VAL A 239 12.10 11.16 -13.07
CA VAL A 239 11.82 10.96 -14.49
C VAL A 239 11.18 12.20 -15.08
N LYS A 240 11.58 12.58 -16.29
CA LYS A 240 11.06 13.75 -17.02
C LYS A 240 10.35 13.33 -18.29
N VAL A 241 9.48 14.20 -18.76
CA VAL A 241 8.92 14.06 -20.11
C VAL A 241 10.05 14.13 -21.13
N GLY A 242 10.15 13.11 -21.99
CA GLY A 242 11.22 12.95 -22.98
C GLY A 242 12.27 11.91 -22.62
N ASP A 243 12.32 11.47 -21.35
CA ASP A 243 13.29 10.46 -20.92
C ASP A 243 13.01 9.10 -21.56
N GLU A 244 14.11 8.41 -21.94
CA GLU A 244 14.06 7.00 -22.32
C GLU A 244 14.04 6.14 -21.08
N ILE A 245 13.10 5.22 -21.02
CA ILE A 245 12.95 4.23 -19.94
C ILE A 245 12.82 2.83 -20.52
N GLU A 246 12.96 1.85 -19.67
CA GLU A 246 12.83 0.44 -20.00
C GLU A 246 11.73 -0.22 -19.15
N ILE A 247 10.89 -1.04 -19.81
CA ILE A 247 9.89 -1.91 -19.20
C ILE A 247 10.58 -3.23 -18.88
N ILE A 248 10.59 -3.64 -17.60
CA ILE A 248 11.40 -4.77 -17.12
C ILE A 248 10.56 -5.71 -16.27
N GLY A 249 10.81 -7.02 -16.42
CA GLY A 249 10.14 -8.10 -15.68
C GLY A 249 8.94 -8.69 -16.43
N MET A 250 8.57 -9.92 -16.06
CA MET A 250 7.39 -10.66 -16.54
C MET A 250 7.29 -10.86 -18.07
N GLY A 251 8.37 -10.74 -18.82
CA GLY A 251 8.38 -10.90 -20.27
C GLY A 251 9.56 -10.22 -20.94
N ASP A 252 9.36 -9.88 -22.21
CA ASP A 252 10.37 -9.20 -23.01
C ASP A 252 10.59 -7.77 -22.49
N GLN A 253 11.86 -7.38 -22.45
CA GLN A 253 12.27 -6.02 -22.11
C GLN A 253 12.00 -5.11 -23.32
N LYS A 254 11.45 -3.94 -23.07
CA LYS A 254 11.16 -2.96 -24.11
C LYS A 254 11.55 -1.55 -23.68
N LYS A 255 12.33 -0.89 -24.50
CA LYS A 255 12.63 0.55 -24.32
C LYS A 255 11.52 1.40 -24.89
N THR A 256 11.20 2.48 -24.22
CA THR A 256 10.19 3.45 -24.63
C THR A 256 10.53 4.84 -24.12
N THR A 257 9.80 5.84 -24.57
CA THR A 257 9.96 7.23 -24.13
C THR A 257 8.74 7.68 -23.36
N VAL A 258 8.94 8.35 -22.22
CA VAL A 258 7.91 9.01 -21.45
C VAL A 258 7.42 10.25 -22.22
N THR A 259 6.15 10.29 -22.61
CA THR A 259 5.57 11.42 -23.35
C THR A 259 4.67 12.32 -22.48
N GLY A 260 4.42 11.90 -21.26
CA GLY A 260 3.66 12.68 -20.28
C GLY A 260 3.78 12.05 -18.90
N VAL A 261 3.77 12.89 -17.88
CA VAL A 261 3.70 12.49 -16.47
C VAL A 261 2.53 13.23 -15.86
N GLU A 262 1.65 12.50 -15.17
CA GLU A 262 0.44 13.05 -14.55
C GLU A 262 0.32 12.51 -13.11
N MET A 263 -0.15 13.35 -12.20
CA MET A 263 -0.55 12.96 -10.85
C MET A 263 -1.90 13.61 -10.54
N PHE A 264 -2.89 12.81 -10.11
CA PHE A 264 -4.26 13.27 -9.85
C PHE A 264 -4.86 14.12 -10.99
N ARG A 265 -4.66 13.67 -12.24
CA ARG A 265 -5.11 14.34 -13.49
C ARG A 265 -4.44 15.70 -13.78
N LYS A 266 -3.48 16.13 -12.97
CA LYS A 266 -2.67 17.33 -13.19
C LYS A 266 -1.35 16.95 -13.89
N LEU A 267 -0.84 17.81 -14.76
CA LEU A 267 0.41 17.57 -15.49
C LEU A 267 1.61 17.86 -14.58
N LEU A 268 2.62 17.01 -14.69
CA LEU A 268 3.92 17.18 -14.07
C LEU A 268 5.00 17.37 -15.15
N ASP A 269 5.94 18.27 -14.93
CA ASP A 269 7.14 18.35 -15.75
C ASP A 269 8.09 17.18 -15.49
N GLU A 270 8.13 16.74 -14.23
CA GLU A 270 8.90 15.59 -13.77
C GLU A 270 8.17 14.85 -12.63
N GLY A 271 8.30 13.51 -12.63
CA GLY A 271 7.91 12.66 -11.51
C GLY A 271 9.13 12.42 -10.61
N ARG A 272 8.93 12.42 -9.29
CA ARG A 272 9.96 12.21 -8.27
C ARG A 272 9.64 11.03 -7.37
N ALA A 273 10.65 10.43 -6.76
CA ALA A 273 10.46 9.41 -5.74
C ALA A 273 9.39 9.83 -4.72
N GLY A 274 8.41 8.97 -4.51
CA GLY A 274 7.24 9.20 -3.66
C GLY A 274 5.98 9.62 -4.39
N ASP A 275 6.05 10.11 -5.63
CA ASP A 275 4.86 10.50 -6.39
C ASP A 275 4.06 9.27 -6.84
N ASN A 276 2.74 9.33 -6.71
CA ASN A 276 1.82 8.39 -7.36
C ASN A 276 1.49 8.93 -8.76
N ALA A 277 2.23 8.45 -9.75
CA ALA A 277 2.21 9.01 -11.09
C ALA A 277 1.66 8.06 -12.14
N GLY A 278 0.99 8.61 -13.14
CA GLY A 278 0.68 7.97 -14.40
C GLY A 278 1.68 8.41 -15.48
N MET A 279 2.34 7.47 -16.13
CA MET A 279 3.29 7.72 -17.21
C MET A 279 2.72 7.32 -18.56
N LEU A 280 2.60 8.28 -19.44
CA LEU A 280 2.20 8.04 -20.82
C LEU A 280 3.43 7.59 -21.63
N LEU A 281 3.33 6.41 -22.24
CA LEU A 281 4.43 5.74 -22.93
C LEU A 281 4.24 5.75 -24.43
N ARG A 282 5.32 6.01 -25.17
CA ARG A 282 5.32 6.06 -26.64
C ARG A 282 5.40 4.65 -27.23
N GLY A 283 4.48 4.31 -28.13
CA GLY A 283 4.57 3.07 -28.92
C GLY A 283 4.51 1.80 -28.08
N VAL A 284 3.78 1.87 -26.97
CA VAL A 284 3.51 0.71 -26.09
C VAL A 284 2.02 0.41 -26.16
N ASP A 285 1.68 -0.81 -26.55
CA ASP A 285 0.31 -1.30 -26.53
C ASP A 285 -0.09 -1.77 -25.13
N LYS A 286 -1.40 -1.74 -24.79
CA LYS A 286 -1.88 -2.13 -23.46
C LYS A 286 -1.45 -3.55 -23.07
N GLY A 287 -1.33 -4.47 -24.03
CA GLY A 287 -0.89 -5.85 -23.77
C GLY A 287 0.62 -6.02 -23.51
N GLU A 288 1.43 -5.02 -23.86
CA GLU A 288 2.89 -5.04 -23.68
C GLU A 288 3.32 -4.50 -22.31
N LEU A 289 2.46 -3.77 -21.62
CA LEU A 289 2.67 -3.32 -20.25
C LEU A 289 1.71 -4.06 -19.33
N LYS A 290 2.24 -4.59 -18.21
CA LYS A 290 1.47 -5.39 -17.24
C LYS A 290 1.78 -4.93 -15.83
N ARG A 291 0.78 -5.06 -14.94
CA ARG A 291 0.99 -4.97 -13.49
C ARG A 291 2.10 -5.92 -13.08
N GLY A 292 3.01 -5.46 -12.22
CA GLY A 292 4.14 -6.23 -11.73
C GLY A 292 5.45 -6.03 -12.49
N GLN A 293 5.40 -5.45 -13.68
CA GLN A 293 6.60 -4.94 -14.34
C GLN A 293 7.07 -3.64 -13.66
N VAL A 294 8.30 -3.24 -13.92
CA VAL A 294 8.82 -1.95 -13.49
C VAL A 294 9.20 -1.09 -14.69
N LEU A 295 9.00 0.23 -14.56
CA LEU A 295 9.57 1.23 -15.45
C LEU A 295 10.84 1.76 -14.79
N ALA A 296 11.97 1.70 -15.49
CA ALA A 296 13.25 2.09 -14.91
C ALA A 296 14.16 2.74 -15.95
N VAL A 297 15.24 3.39 -15.48
CA VAL A 297 16.33 3.82 -16.35
C VAL A 297 16.92 2.59 -17.04
N PRO A 298 17.14 2.61 -18.36
CA PRO A 298 17.68 1.45 -19.08
C PRO A 298 18.95 0.90 -18.44
N GLY A 299 18.96 -0.41 -18.17
CA GLY A 299 20.09 -1.11 -17.56
C GLY A 299 20.34 -0.85 -16.07
N SER A 300 19.45 -0.12 -15.37
CA SER A 300 19.62 0.17 -13.93
C SER A 300 19.10 -0.94 -13.00
N ILE A 301 18.30 -1.86 -13.52
CA ILE A 301 17.82 -3.05 -12.84
C ILE A 301 17.64 -4.18 -13.87
N THR A 302 17.75 -5.42 -13.43
CA THR A 302 17.61 -6.60 -14.29
C THR A 302 16.54 -7.55 -13.75
N PRO A 303 15.87 -8.33 -14.62
CA PRO A 303 14.96 -9.36 -14.18
C PRO A 303 15.72 -10.63 -13.79
N HIS A 304 15.29 -11.29 -12.71
CA HIS A 304 15.90 -12.47 -12.14
C HIS A 304 14.86 -13.52 -11.77
N THR A 305 15.28 -14.79 -11.81
CA THR A 305 14.45 -15.92 -11.39
C THR A 305 14.96 -16.60 -10.13
N LYS A 306 16.29 -16.51 -9.84
CA LYS A 306 16.87 -17.20 -8.69
C LYS A 306 17.55 -16.25 -7.72
N PHE A 307 17.23 -16.42 -6.46
CA PHE A 307 17.79 -15.61 -5.38
C PHE A 307 17.86 -16.38 -4.06
N LYS A 308 18.71 -15.91 -3.16
CA LYS A 308 18.75 -16.31 -1.76
C LYS A 308 18.03 -15.30 -0.92
N SER A 309 17.44 -15.76 0.17
CA SER A 309 16.64 -14.92 1.05
C SER A 309 16.72 -15.35 2.50
N ASN A 310 16.67 -14.38 3.40
CA ASN A 310 16.36 -14.61 4.81
C ASN A 310 14.87 -14.44 5.01
N VAL A 311 14.23 -15.42 5.64
CA VAL A 311 12.77 -15.51 5.76
C VAL A 311 12.38 -15.86 7.17
N TYR A 312 11.38 -15.17 7.69
CA TYR A 312 10.65 -15.54 8.88
C TYR A 312 9.35 -16.23 8.51
N ILE A 313 9.10 -17.40 9.05
CA ILE A 313 7.87 -18.16 8.83
C ILE A 313 6.91 -17.89 9.99
N LEU A 314 5.75 -17.33 9.67
CA LEU A 314 4.75 -16.93 10.65
C LEU A 314 4.21 -18.12 11.43
N LYS A 315 4.04 -17.95 12.75
CA LYS A 315 3.40 -18.91 13.64
C LYS A 315 1.89 -18.96 13.38
N LYS A 316 1.25 -20.00 13.89
CA LYS A 316 -0.22 -20.15 13.82
C LYS A 316 -0.95 -18.97 14.50
N GLU A 317 -0.44 -18.52 15.64
CA GLU A 317 -0.98 -17.41 16.42
C GLU A 317 -0.91 -16.07 15.68
N GLU A 318 0.06 -15.96 14.75
CA GLU A 318 0.25 -14.81 13.86
C GLU A 318 -0.58 -14.92 12.56
N GLY A 319 -1.49 -15.89 12.47
CA GLY A 319 -2.27 -16.18 11.25
C GLY A 319 -1.53 -17.00 10.19
N GLY A 320 -0.32 -17.48 10.50
CA GLY A 320 0.54 -18.26 9.62
C GLY A 320 0.21 -19.75 9.57
N ARG A 321 1.22 -20.53 9.21
CA ARG A 321 1.11 -21.99 9.11
C ARG A 321 1.04 -22.66 10.49
N HIS A 322 0.43 -23.84 10.53
CA HIS A 322 0.44 -24.75 11.70
C HIS A 322 1.19 -26.04 11.43
N THR A 323 1.70 -26.23 10.20
CA THR A 323 2.46 -27.41 9.79
C THR A 323 3.79 -26.99 9.19
N PRO A 324 4.86 -27.82 9.32
CA PRO A 324 6.12 -27.57 8.65
C PRO A 324 5.98 -27.67 7.14
N PHE A 325 6.96 -27.13 6.41
CA PHE A 325 7.15 -27.41 5.01
C PHE A 325 8.54 -27.99 4.73
N PHE A 326 8.66 -28.63 3.58
CA PHE A 326 9.84 -29.38 3.17
C PHE A 326 10.45 -28.80 1.91
N ASN A 327 11.62 -29.30 1.53
CA ASN A 327 12.26 -28.94 0.29
C ASN A 327 11.31 -29.12 -0.92
N GLY A 328 11.33 -28.18 -1.86
CA GLY A 328 10.40 -28.16 -3.00
C GLY A 328 9.04 -27.53 -2.70
N TYR A 329 8.86 -26.85 -1.56
CA TYR A 329 7.66 -26.06 -1.24
C TYR A 329 7.40 -25.00 -2.30
N ARG A 330 6.13 -24.79 -2.70
CA ARG A 330 5.73 -23.95 -3.83
C ARG A 330 4.67 -22.93 -3.45
N PRO A 331 5.01 -21.90 -2.68
CA PRO A 331 4.10 -20.81 -2.36
C PRO A 331 4.10 -19.72 -3.43
N GLN A 332 3.28 -18.67 -3.20
CA GLN A 332 3.33 -17.42 -3.94
C GLN A 332 4.23 -16.42 -3.21
N PHE A 333 5.14 -15.81 -3.96
CA PHE A 333 6.02 -14.72 -3.51
C PHE A 333 5.50 -13.39 -4.01
N TYR A 334 5.23 -12.47 -3.10
CA TYR A 334 4.69 -11.15 -3.38
C TYR A 334 5.80 -10.12 -3.37
N PHE A 335 6.12 -9.58 -4.53
CA PHE A 335 7.11 -8.52 -4.71
C PHE A 335 6.43 -7.26 -5.25
N ARG A 336 6.64 -6.10 -4.61
CA ARG A 336 6.06 -4.83 -5.08
C ARG A 336 4.57 -4.96 -5.42
N THR A 337 4.23 -4.98 -6.71
CA THR A 337 2.85 -4.99 -7.22
C THR A 337 2.42 -6.33 -7.82
N THR A 338 3.26 -7.38 -7.72
CA THR A 338 2.98 -8.70 -8.33
C THR A 338 3.20 -9.87 -7.38
N ASP A 339 2.58 -10.98 -7.71
CA ASP A 339 2.84 -12.28 -7.09
C ASP A 339 3.34 -13.29 -8.14
N VAL A 340 4.32 -14.08 -7.77
CA VAL A 340 4.90 -15.14 -8.60
C VAL A 340 5.08 -16.40 -7.79
N THR A 341 4.70 -17.54 -8.36
CA THR A 341 4.98 -18.83 -7.75
C THR A 341 6.49 -19.12 -7.82
N GLY A 342 7.05 -19.59 -6.72
CA GLY A 342 8.46 -19.99 -6.65
C GLY A 342 8.62 -21.33 -5.97
N VAL A 343 9.72 -21.99 -6.24
CA VAL A 343 10.14 -23.27 -5.62
C VAL A 343 11.21 -22.95 -4.58
N VAL A 344 11.00 -23.41 -3.34
CA VAL A 344 11.96 -23.26 -2.24
C VAL A 344 12.93 -24.42 -2.23
N THR A 345 14.23 -24.11 -2.18
CA THR A 345 15.31 -25.05 -1.93
C THR A 345 15.93 -24.77 -0.58
N LEU A 346 15.80 -25.72 0.34
CA LEU A 346 16.35 -25.61 1.69
C LEU A 346 17.86 -25.85 1.70
N PRO A 347 18.62 -25.23 2.63
CA PRO A 347 20.04 -25.45 2.76
C PRO A 347 20.35 -26.89 3.15
N SER A 348 21.53 -27.36 2.76
CA SER A 348 22.01 -28.73 3.07
C SER A 348 21.96 -28.98 4.57
N GLY A 349 21.30 -30.07 4.97
CA GLY A 349 21.14 -30.48 6.38
C GLY A 349 19.83 -29.99 7.02
N THR A 350 19.05 -29.16 6.34
CA THR A 350 17.71 -28.76 6.81
C THR A 350 16.66 -29.63 6.11
N GLU A 351 16.01 -30.49 6.88
CA GLU A 351 14.97 -31.39 6.32
C GLU A 351 13.61 -30.68 6.21
N MET A 352 13.28 -29.80 7.17
CA MET A 352 12.02 -29.09 7.23
C MET A 352 12.19 -27.73 7.90
N VAL A 353 11.22 -26.85 7.71
CA VAL A 353 11.11 -25.54 8.36
C VAL A 353 9.80 -25.48 9.12
N MET A 354 9.87 -25.06 10.38
CA MET A 354 8.73 -24.94 11.28
C MET A 354 8.16 -23.54 11.29
N PRO A 355 6.86 -23.38 11.58
CA PRO A 355 6.31 -22.07 11.93
C PRO A 355 7.07 -21.43 13.10
N GLY A 356 7.48 -20.16 12.95
CA GLY A 356 8.32 -19.43 13.91
C GLY A 356 9.81 -19.47 13.60
N ASP A 357 10.25 -20.23 12.60
CA ASP A 357 11.66 -20.27 12.24
C ASP A 357 12.10 -19.05 11.42
N ASN A 358 13.33 -18.62 11.68
CA ASN A 358 14.09 -17.78 10.76
C ASN A 358 15.04 -18.68 9.96
N VAL A 359 14.92 -18.65 8.64
CA VAL A 359 15.67 -19.55 7.76
C VAL A 359 16.19 -18.81 6.53
N GLU A 360 17.41 -19.17 6.12
CA GLU A 360 17.92 -18.79 4.80
C GLU A 360 17.62 -19.93 3.82
N PHE A 361 17.02 -19.61 2.66
CA PHE A 361 16.80 -20.55 1.59
C PHE A 361 16.92 -19.92 0.21
N GLU A 362 17.09 -20.74 -0.80
CA GLU A 362 17.10 -20.34 -2.20
C GLU A 362 15.70 -20.49 -2.80
N VAL A 363 15.32 -19.56 -3.68
CA VAL A 363 14.04 -19.56 -4.39
C VAL A 363 14.29 -19.51 -5.89
N GLU A 364 13.56 -20.33 -6.63
CA GLU A 364 13.47 -20.28 -8.08
C GLU A 364 12.04 -19.91 -8.50
N LEU A 365 11.87 -18.71 -9.04
CA LEU A 365 10.58 -18.20 -9.54
C LEU A 365 10.25 -18.78 -10.92
N ILE A 366 8.96 -19.01 -11.18
CA ILE A 366 8.50 -19.47 -12.51
C ILE A 366 8.50 -18.35 -13.57
N THR A 367 8.63 -17.09 -13.15
CA THR A 367 8.63 -15.91 -14.03
C THR A 367 9.67 -14.92 -13.53
N PRO A 368 10.52 -14.35 -14.40
CA PRO A 368 11.51 -13.38 -13.99
C PRO A 368 10.84 -12.06 -13.55
N ILE A 369 11.33 -11.50 -12.45
CA ILE A 369 10.91 -10.19 -11.95
C ILE A 369 12.11 -9.26 -11.81
N ALA A 370 11.88 -7.96 -11.94
CA ALA A 370 12.90 -6.95 -11.66
C ALA A 370 13.26 -6.98 -10.17
N MET A 371 14.53 -7.29 -9.85
CA MET A 371 14.96 -7.56 -8.49
C MET A 371 16.29 -6.87 -8.17
N ASP A 372 16.37 -6.33 -6.95
CA ASP A 372 17.60 -5.84 -6.33
C ASP A 372 17.82 -6.60 -5.01
N LYS A 373 19.05 -6.61 -4.50
CA LYS A 373 19.34 -7.02 -3.12
C LYS A 373 18.56 -6.15 -2.16
N GLU A 374 18.21 -6.69 -1.01
CA GLU A 374 17.39 -6.06 0.05
C GLU A 374 15.91 -5.85 -0.32
N LEU A 375 15.48 -6.33 -1.51
CA LEU A 375 14.06 -6.32 -1.86
C LEU A 375 13.27 -7.21 -0.90
N ARG A 376 12.27 -6.65 -0.24
CA ARG A 376 11.36 -7.38 0.67
C ARG A 376 10.25 -8.06 -0.10
N PHE A 377 9.76 -9.15 0.46
CA PHE A 377 8.62 -9.89 -0.09
C PHE A 377 7.82 -10.60 1.01
N ALA A 378 6.55 -10.85 0.71
CA ALA A 378 5.70 -11.72 1.52
C ALA A 378 5.52 -13.07 0.84
N ILE A 379 5.33 -14.12 1.64
CA ILE A 379 5.04 -15.48 1.18
C ILE A 379 3.59 -15.79 1.53
N ARG A 380 2.83 -16.28 0.55
CA ARG A 380 1.41 -16.62 0.75
C ARG A 380 1.08 -18.02 0.25
N GLU A 381 0.16 -18.66 0.95
CA GLU A 381 -0.38 -19.97 0.61
C GLU A 381 -1.86 -20.03 1.00
N GLY A 382 -2.73 -20.53 0.11
CA GLY A 382 -4.15 -20.73 0.41
C GLY A 382 -4.91 -19.49 0.89
N GLY A 383 -4.49 -18.29 0.43
CA GLY A 383 -5.11 -17.03 0.83
C GLY A 383 -4.53 -16.40 2.10
N HIS A 384 -3.59 -17.05 2.80
CA HIS A 384 -2.98 -16.57 4.04
C HIS A 384 -1.52 -16.18 3.83
N THR A 385 -1.06 -15.14 4.54
CA THR A 385 0.37 -14.83 4.63
C THR A 385 1.02 -15.82 5.58
N VAL A 386 2.05 -16.52 5.10
CA VAL A 386 2.73 -17.58 5.83
C VAL A 386 4.18 -17.26 6.15
N GLY A 387 4.70 -16.17 5.62
CA GLY A 387 6.06 -15.72 5.89
C GLY A 387 6.37 -14.39 5.24
N ALA A 388 7.49 -13.83 5.65
CA ALA A 388 8.08 -12.63 5.07
C ALA A 388 9.59 -12.77 4.98
N GLY A 389 10.17 -12.16 3.95
CA GLY A 389 11.60 -12.27 3.73
C GLY A 389 12.21 -11.08 3.02
N VAL A 390 13.52 -11.13 2.91
CA VAL A 390 14.34 -10.16 2.19
C VAL A 390 15.33 -10.90 1.29
N VAL A 391 15.51 -10.41 0.08
CA VAL A 391 16.52 -10.91 -0.87
C VAL A 391 17.91 -10.57 -0.37
N THR A 392 18.72 -11.59 -0.10
CA THR A 392 20.11 -11.42 0.39
C THR A 392 21.12 -11.47 -0.75
N ASP A 393 20.87 -12.33 -1.74
CA ASP A 393 21.73 -12.45 -2.91
C ASP A 393 20.93 -12.89 -4.14
N ILE A 394 21.41 -12.50 -5.32
CA ILE A 394 20.81 -12.83 -6.61
C ILE A 394 21.75 -13.82 -7.31
N THR A 395 21.23 -14.99 -7.68
CA THR A 395 22.05 -16.08 -8.21
C THR A 395 21.86 -16.30 -9.72
N GLU A 396 20.71 -15.91 -10.28
CA GLU A 396 20.45 -15.98 -11.74
C GLU A 396 19.36 -14.99 -12.16
#